data_728af58bc0aab1a1f34400ea269bd310
#
_entry.id   728af58bc0aab1a1f34400ea269bd310
#
_cell.length_a   1.000
_cell.length_b   1.000
_cell.length_c   1.000
_cell.angle_alpha   90.00
_cell.angle_beta   90.00
_cell.angle_gamma   90.00
#
_symmetry.space_group_name_H-M   'P 1'
#
loop_
_entity.id
_entity.type
_entity.pdbx_description
1 polymer ?
#
loop_
_entity_poly.entity_id
_entity_poly.type
_entity_poly.pdbx_seq_one_letter_code
_entity_poly.pdbx_strand_id
1 'polypeptide(L)'
;EKYQSELVAVHGIKIGYCDEILGITMPVLIPHRKEQYTDYLYKPLYIAFKQWCIEQNQEQKKIPEYEKCTVCFVHLYNRDLPLGRIRDHDNFEEKHVLDVISNFFLVSDSGLHVDTYHITRMADKDGTEVYIMDTDKFPRWLQSI
;
A
#
# COMPACT_ATOMS: atom_id res chain seq x y z
N GLU A 1 -6.93 20.27 -12.58
CA GLU A 1 -5.61 19.88 -12.08
C GLU A 1 -5.71 18.77 -11.04
N LYS A 2 -6.58 18.95 -10.04
CA LYS A 2 -6.80 17.91 -9.04
C LYS A 2 -7.31 16.62 -9.68
N TYR A 3 -8.18 16.76 -10.67
CA TYR A 3 -8.70 15.63 -11.41
C TYR A 3 -7.59 14.89 -12.18
N GLN A 4 -6.72 15.64 -12.84
CA GLN A 4 -5.59 15.06 -13.58
C GLN A 4 -4.61 14.36 -12.64
N SER A 5 -4.35 14.93 -11.46
CA SER A 5 -3.47 14.31 -10.46
C SER A 5 -4.03 12.99 -9.98
N GLU A 6 -5.35 12.92 -9.74
CA GLU A 6 -5.99 11.69 -9.32
C GLU A 6 -5.91 10.62 -10.41
N LEU A 7 -6.12 10.99 -11.67
CA LEU A 7 -6.01 10.05 -12.79
C LEU A 7 -4.60 9.49 -12.93
N VAL A 8 -3.60 10.36 -12.84
CA VAL A 8 -2.20 9.94 -12.93
C VAL A 8 -1.87 8.98 -11.79
N ALA A 9 -2.33 9.28 -10.57
CA ALA A 9 -2.08 8.42 -9.43
C ALA A 9 -2.71 7.03 -9.60
N VAL A 10 -3.97 6.98 -10.10
CA VAL A 10 -4.64 5.70 -10.34
C VAL A 10 -3.86 4.88 -11.37
N HIS A 11 -3.47 5.48 -12.47
CA HIS A 11 -2.72 4.77 -13.51
C HIS A 11 -1.33 4.34 -13.04
N GLY A 12 -0.74 5.06 -12.09
CA GLY A 12 0.55 4.72 -11.52
C GLY A 12 0.50 3.64 -10.46
N ILE A 13 -0.68 3.36 -9.91
CA ILE A 13 -0.85 2.34 -8.88
C ILE A 13 -0.95 0.98 -9.54
N LYS A 14 -0.08 0.06 -9.12
CA LYS A 14 -0.05 -1.29 -9.66
C LYS A 14 -0.32 -2.29 -8.55
N ILE A 15 -1.12 -3.30 -8.86
CA ILE A 15 -1.53 -4.33 -7.90
C ILE A 15 -1.21 -5.68 -8.52
N GLY A 16 -0.55 -6.54 -7.73
CA GLY A 16 -0.24 -7.90 -8.15
C GLY A 16 -0.45 -8.86 -6.99
N TYR A 17 -0.79 -10.09 -7.33
CA TYR A 17 -1.00 -11.14 -6.34
C TYR A 17 -0.23 -12.37 -6.76
N CYS A 18 0.72 -12.79 -5.93
CA CYS A 18 1.61 -13.91 -6.22
C CYS A 18 2.00 -14.59 -4.92
N ASP A 19 1.95 -15.93 -4.88
CA ASP A 19 2.31 -16.73 -3.70
C ASP A 19 1.53 -16.31 -2.45
N GLU A 20 0.26 -15.95 -2.65
CA GLU A 20 -0.65 -15.50 -1.58
C GLU A 20 -0.22 -14.17 -0.93
N ILE A 21 0.66 -13.42 -1.58
CA ILE A 21 1.06 -12.09 -1.15
C ILE A 21 0.52 -11.08 -2.14
N LEU A 22 -0.23 -10.12 -1.63
CA LEU A 22 -0.77 -9.02 -2.43
C LEU A 22 0.22 -7.86 -2.36
N GLY A 23 0.73 -7.43 -3.51
CA GLY A 23 1.67 -6.33 -3.60
C GLY A 23 1.02 -5.12 -4.27
N ILE A 24 1.23 -3.94 -3.70
CA ILE A 24 0.71 -2.69 -4.23
C ILE A 24 1.89 -1.74 -4.38
N THR A 25 2.06 -1.17 -5.57
CA THR A 25 3.12 -0.20 -5.82
C THR A 25 2.49 1.15 -6.13
N MET A 26 2.91 2.17 -5.41
CA MET A 26 2.47 3.54 -5.61
C MET A 26 3.66 4.42 -5.96
N PRO A 27 3.50 5.34 -6.94
CA PRO A 27 4.61 6.20 -7.37
C PRO A 27 4.83 7.41 -6.45
N VAL A 28 4.21 7.41 -5.27
CA VAL A 28 4.28 8.52 -4.33
C VAL A 28 4.55 8.00 -2.93
N LEU A 29 5.11 8.86 -2.09
CA LEU A 29 5.26 8.58 -0.67
C LEU A 29 3.91 8.81 0.02
N ILE A 30 3.67 8.07 1.10
CA ILE A 30 2.49 8.28 1.93
C ILE A 30 2.59 9.67 2.56
N PRO A 31 1.52 10.50 2.49
CA PRO A 31 1.57 11.85 3.04
C PRO A 31 1.87 11.89 4.52
N HIS A 32 2.52 12.96 4.96
CA HIS A 32 2.76 13.21 6.36
C HIS A 32 1.45 13.55 7.07
N ARG A 33 1.33 13.18 8.35
CA ARG A 33 0.12 13.40 9.16
C ARG A 33 -0.39 14.83 9.15
N LYS A 34 0.52 15.79 9.10
CA LYS A 34 0.15 17.21 9.15
C LYS A 34 -0.32 17.77 7.81
N GLU A 35 -0.18 17.00 6.74
CA GLU A 35 -0.68 17.39 5.44
C GLU A 35 -2.18 17.08 5.38
N GLN A 36 -2.96 18.03 4.87
CA GLN A 36 -4.42 17.96 4.95
C GLN A 36 -5.07 17.30 3.73
N TYR A 37 -4.36 16.45 3.01
CA TYR A 37 -4.86 15.84 1.78
C TYR A 37 -5.31 14.39 2.04
N THR A 38 -6.41 14.24 2.76
CA THR A 38 -6.93 12.92 3.10
C THR A 38 -7.33 12.11 1.86
N ASP A 39 -7.78 12.80 0.80
CA ASP A 39 -8.21 12.13 -0.44
C ASP A 39 -7.08 11.86 -1.41
N TYR A 40 -5.89 12.30 -1.10
CA TYR A 40 -4.74 12.19 -2.02
C TYR A 40 -4.42 10.74 -2.36
N LEU A 41 -4.49 9.84 -1.40
CA LEU A 41 -4.24 8.42 -1.62
C LEU A 41 -5.52 7.58 -1.54
N TYR A 42 -6.46 7.96 -0.69
CA TYR A 42 -7.64 7.14 -0.44
C TYR A 42 -8.44 6.89 -1.72
N LYS A 43 -8.81 7.95 -2.43
CA LYS A 43 -9.60 7.83 -3.64
C LYS A 43 -8.87 7.09 -4.75
N PRO A 44 -7.63 7.44 -5.09
CA PRO A 44 -6.90 6.70 -6.13
C PRO A 44 -6.73 5.22 -5.79
N LEU A 45 -6.43 4.89 -4.54
CA LEU A 45 -6.31 3.51 -4.10
C LEU A 45 -7.64 2.77 -4.21
N TYR A 46 -8.72 3.40 -3.76
CA TYR A 46 -10.05 2.81 -3.83
C TYR A 46 -10.41 2.46 -5.28
N ILE A 47 -10.20 3.41 -6.18
CA ILE A 47 -10.48 3.21 -7.61
C ILE A 47 -9.60 2.09 -8.17
N ALA A 48 -8.32 2.10 -7.87
CA ALA A 48 -7.39 1.08 -8.37
C ALA A 48 -7.76 -0.31 -7.86
N PHE A 49 -8.09 -0.44 -6.58
CA PHE A 49 -8.49 -1.72 -6.00
C PHE A 49 -9.80 -2.22 -6.61
N LYS A 50 -10.76 -1.32 -6.79
CA LYS A 50 -12.04 -1.68 -7.38
C LYS A 50 -11.87 -2.19 -8.80
N GLN A 51 -11.07 -1.50 -9.61
CA GLN A 51 -10.77 -1.91 -10.97
C GLN A 51 -10.06 -3.27 -10.99
N TRP A 52 -9.09 -3.45 -10.12
CA TRP A 52 -8.35 -4.71 -10.05
C TRP A 52 -9.27 -5.88 -9.67
N CYS A 53 -10.16 -5.67 -8.70
CA CYS A 53 -11.12 -6.71 -8.30
C CYS A 53 -12.09 -7.06 -9.42
N ILE A 54 -12.54 -6.05 -10.18
CA ILE A 54 -13.41 -6.29 -11.35
C ILE A 54 -12.66 -7.14 -12.38
N GLU A 55 -11.41 -6.81 -12.67
CA GLU A 55 -10.60 -7.57 -13.62
C GLU A 55 -10.37 -9.01 -13.14
N GLN A 56 -10.10 -9.20 -11.85
CA GLN A 56 -9.96 -10.54 -11.27
C GLN A 56 -11.22 -11.36 -11.47
N ASN A 57 -12.40 -10.77 -11.22
CA ASN A 57 -13.67 -11.46 -11.42
C ASN A 57 -13.92 -11.80 -12.88
N GLN A 58 -13.59 -10.89 -13.81
CA GLN A 58 -13.74 -11.13 -15.24
C GLN A 58 -12.85 -12.27 -15.71
N GLU A 59 -11.66 -12.40 -15.15
CA GLU A 59 -10.71 -13.47 -15.49
C GLU A 59 -10.94 -14.73 -14.68
N GLN A 60 -11.97 -14.74 -13.83
CA GLN A 60 -12.29 -15.86 -12.94
C GLN A 60 -11.15 -16.20 -11.98
N LYS A 61 -10.39 -15.19 -11.59
CA LYS A 61 -9.31 -15.32 -10.61
C LYS A 61 -9.81 -14.97 -9.23
N LYS A 62 -9.19 -15.59 -8.22
CA LYS A 62 -9.54 -15.36 -6.83
C LYS A 62 -9.14 -13.97 -6.37
N ILE A 63 -10.02 -13.31 -5.61
CA ILE A 63 -9.68 -12.10 -4.89
C ILE A 63 -9.18 -12.50 -3.51
N PRO A 64 -7.97 -12.06 -3.11
CA PRO A 64 -7.44 -12.43 -1.81
C PRO A 64 -8.30 -11.89 -0.67
N GLU A 65 -8.37 -12.66 0.40
CA GLU A 65 -9.11 -12.29 1.60
C GLU A 65 -8.33 -12.80 2.80
N TYR A 66 -8.09 -11.93 3.78
CA TYR A 66 -7.24 -12.24 4.91
C TYR A 66 -8.01 -12.09 6.22
N GLU A 67 -7.84 -13.07 7.11
CA GLU A 67 -8.36 -13.00 8.48
C GLU A 67 -7.34 -12.35 9.41
N LYS A 68 -6.13 -12.86 9.42
CA LYS A 68 -5.03 -12.34 10.23
C LYS A 68 -3.84 -12.10 9.31
N CYS A 69 -3.44 -10.85 9.20
CA CYS A 69 -2.43 -10.49 8.22
C CYS A 69 -1.41 -9.50 8.77
N THR A 70 -0.29 -9.43 8.07
CA THR A 70 0.73 -8.40 8.27
C THR A 70 0.76 -7.54 7.02
N VAL A 71 0.69 -6.22 7.23
CA VAL A 71 0.79 -5.24 6.15
C VAL A 71 2.14 -4.56 6.27
N CYS A 72 2.96 -4.71 5.23
CA CYS A 72 4.33 -4.19 5.22
C CYS A 72 4.40 -2.99 4.30
N PHE A 73 4.87 -1.87 4.83
CA PHE A 73 5.07 -0.63 4.07
C PHE A 73 6.57 -0.46 3.80
N VAL A 74 6.93 -0.41 2.53
CA VAL A 74 8.30 -0.14 2.11
C VAL A 74 8.33 1.29 1.56
N HIS A 75 8.94 2.19 2.31
CA HIS A 75 9.03 3.61 1.94
C HIS A 75 10.30 3.83 1.14
N LEU A 76 10.14 4.15 -0.15
CA LEU A 76 11.26 4.32 -1.07
C LEU A 76 11.57 5.81 -1.22
N TYR A 77 12.82 6.17 -0.95
CA TYR A 77 13.28 7.53 -1.09
C TYR A 77 14.34 7.63 -2.18
N ASN A 78 14.23 8.63 -3.04
CA ASN A 78 15.19 8.88 -4.09
C ASN A 78 16.57 9.16 -3.46
N ARG A 79 17.55 8.31 -3.79
CA ARG A 79 18.90 8.39 -3.21
C ARG A 79 19.67 9.65 -3.58
N ASP A 80 19.27 10.30 -4.66
CA ASP A 80 19.94 11.50 -5.15
C ASP A 80 19.40 12.80 -4.51
N LEU A 81 18.42 12.68 -3.61
CA LEU A 81 17.83 13.82 -2.92
C LEU A 81 18.28 13.89 -1.46
N PRO A 82 18.18 15.06 -0.82
CA PRO A 82 18.67 15.23 0.55
C PRO A 82 18.04 14.24 1.54
N LEU A 83 18.88 13.69 2.42
CA LEU A 83 18.44 12.73 3.43
C LEU A 83 17.46 13.33 4.46
N GLY A 84 17.52 14.65 4.64
CA GLY A 84 16.64 15.33 5.60
C GLY A 84 15.14 15.22 5.27
N ARG A 85 14.79 14.80 4.06
CA ARG A 85 13.39 14.61 3.69
C ARG A 85 12.85 13.23 4.13
N ILE A 86 13.68 12.33 4.62
CA ILE A 86 13.24 11.04 5.13
C ILE A 86 12.47 11.27 6.42
N ARG A 87 11.26 10.71 6.49
CA ARG A 87 10.34 10.94 7.60
C ARG A 87 10.32 9.77 8.58
N ASP A 88 10.01 10.07 9.84
CA ASP A 88 9.73 9.03 10.83
C ASP A 88 8.45 8.30 10.43
N HIS A 89 8.44 6.99 10.62
CA HIS A 89 7.29 6.16 10.26
C HIS A 89 6.03 6.55 11.06
N ASP A 90 6.20 7.08 12.26
CA ASP A 90 5.09 7.52 13.12
C ASP A 90 4.27 8.66 12.52
N ASN A 91 4.84 9.39 11.59
CA ASN A 91 4.22 10.59 11.02
C ASN A 91 3.51 10.36 9.71
N PHE A 92 3.41 9.12 9.24
CA PHE A 92 2.72 8.80 7.98
C PHE A 92 1.23 8.59 8.20
N GLU A 93 0.43 9.04 7.24
CA GLU A 93 -1.01 8.82 7.20
C GLU A 93 -1.35 7.44 6.64
N GLU A 94 -0.87 6.40 7.31
CA GLU A 94 -1.11 5.03 6.86
C GLU A 94 -2.55 4.55 7.09
N LYS A 95 -3.28 5.22 7.98
CA LYS A 95 -4.65 4.82 8.32
C LYS A 95 -5.54 4.77 7.09
N HIS A 96 -5.43 5.75 6.21
CA HIS A 96 -6.26 5.78 5.00
C HIS A 96 -5.93 4.63 4.07
N VAL A 97 -4.67 4.26 3.98
CA VAL A 97 -4.25 3.10 3.19
C VAL A 97 -4.82 1.82 3.79
N LEU A 98 -4.71 1.67 5.12
CA LEU A 98 -5.25 0.50 5.81
C LEU A 98 -6.78 0.41 5.69
N ASP A 99 -7.47 1.54 5.73
CA ASP A 99 -8.93 1.56 5.57
C ASP A 99 -9.34 1.02 4.20
N VAL A 100 -8.65 1.43 3.14
CA VAL A 100 -8.94 0.92 1.79
C VAL A 100 -8.64 -0.58 1.71
N ILE A 101 -7.51 -1.00 2.24
CA ILE A 101 -7.12 -2.41 2.26
C ILE A 101 -8.19 -3.24 3.00
N SER A 102 -8.64 -2.75 4.14
CA SER A 102 -9.65 -3.44 4.95
C SER A 102 -10.94 -3.63 4.19
N ASN A 103 -11.37 -2.62 3.45
CA ASN A 103 -12.62 -2.68 2.70
C ASN A 103 -12.62 -3.75 1.61
N PHE A 104 -11.46 -4.03 1.01
CA PHE A 104 -11.37 -4.93 -0.13
C PHE A 104 -10.86 -6.32 0.22
N PHE A 105 -9.97 -6.44 1.20
CA PHE A 105 -9.19 -7.66 1.36
C PHE A 105 -9.21 -8.26 2.77
N LEU A 106 -9.77 -7.58 3.76
CA LEU A 106 -9.79 -8.11 5.12
C LEU A 106 -11.18 -8.55 5.53
N VAL A 107 -11.23 -9.68 6.21
CA VAL A 107 -12.48 -10.18 6.80
C VAL A 107 -12.93 -9.27 7.94
N SER A 108 -11.96 -8.73 8.69
CA SER A 108 -12.22 -7.83 9.81
C SER A 108 -11.13 -6.79 9.87
N ASP A 109 -11.50 -5.54 10.16
CA ASP A 109 -10.57 -4.43 10.34
C ASP A 109 -10.09 -4.29 11.78
N SER A 110 -10.38 -5.26 12.63
CA SER A 110 -9.95 -5.25 14.02
C SER A 110 -8.43 -5.20 14.13
N GLY A 111 -7.89 -4.35 14.98
CA GLY A 111 -6.46 -4.28 15.25
C GLY A 111 -5.87 -5.56 15.81
N LEU A 112 -6.71 -6.50 16.26
CA LEU A 112 -6.26 -7.81 16.71
C LEU A 112 -5.86 -8.72 15.54
N HIS A 113 -6.24 -8.38 14.32
CA HIS A 113 -6.03 -9.19 13.14
C HIS A 113 -5.06 -8.57 12.14
N VAL A 114 -4.57 -7.38 12.39
CA VAL A 114 -3.68 -6.66 11.46
C VAL A 114 -2.46 -6.15 12.22
N ASP A 115 -1.29 -6.63 11.80
CA ASP A 115 -0.01 -6.09 12.25
C ASP A 115 0.58 -5.26 11.12
N THR A 116 1.32 -4.21 11.46
CA THR A 116 1.99 -3.37 10.46
C THR A 116 3.50 -3.40 10.67
N TYR A 117 4.23 -3.28 9.57
CA TYR A 117 5.68 -3.24 9.57
C TYR A 117 6.14 -2.19 8.57
N HIS A 118 7.10 -1.37 8.96
CA HIS A 118 7.61 -0.30 8.12
C HIS A 118 9.10 -0.46 7.89
N ILE A 119 9.53 -0.23 6.66
CA ILE A 119 10.94 -0.24 6.31
C ILE A 119 11.20 0.93 5.36
N THR A 120 12.37 1.54 5.49
CA THR A 120 12.82 2.61 4.62
C THR A 120 13.95 2.11 3.74
N ARG A 121 13.88 2.38 2.44
CA ARG A 121 14.90 2.00 1.49
C ARG A 121 15.21 3.17 0.56
N MET A 122 16.46 3.22 0.12
CA MET A 122 16.88 4.17 -0.91
C MET A 122 16.63 3.52 -2.27
N ALA A 123 16.15 4.33 -3.21
CA ALA A 123 15.77 3.85 -4.55
C ALA A 123 16.09 4.93 -5.59
N ASP A 124 15.76 4.64 -6.84
CA ASP A 124 15.96 5.60 -7.93
C ASP A 124 14.88 6.66 -7.97
N LYS A 125 13.71 6.37 -7.39
CA LYS A 125 12.56 7.28 -7.34
C LYS A 125 11.87 7.15 -6.00
N ASP A 126 11.16 8.21 -5.60
CA ASP A 126 10.26 8.14 -4.47
C ASP A 126 9.09 7.19 -4.79
N GLY A 127 8.60 6.52 -3.77
CA GLY A 127 7.46 5.64 -3.94
C GLY A 127 7.15 4.89 -2.66
N THR A 128 6.08 4.11 -2.71
CA THR A 128 5.69 3.24 -1.61
C THR A 128 5.27 1.89 -2.16
N GLU A 129 5.77 0.83 -1.57
CA GLU A 129 5.30 -0.52 -1.83
C GLU A 129 4.59 -1.02 -0.58
N VAL A 130 3.46 -1.69 -0.77
CA VAL A 130 2.70 -2.26 0.33
C VAL A 130 2.50 -3.74 0.03
N TYR A 131 2.82 -4.58 0.99
CA TYR A 131 2.68 -6.02 0.85
C TYR A 131 1.75 -6.54 1.95
N ILE A 132 0.78 -7.34 1.57
CA ILE A 132 -0.21 -7.91 2.48
C ILE A 132 -0.08 -9.43 2.40
N MET A 133 0.05 -10.06 3.55
CA MET A 133 0.22 -11.51 3.64
C MET A 133 -0.34 -12.02 4.94
N ASP A 134 -0.65 -13.32 4.99
CA ASP A 134 -0.92 -13.95 6.27
C ASP A 134 0.27 -13.75 7.20
N THR A 135 0.00 -13.53 8.46
CA THR A 135 1.06 -13.26 9.45
C THR A 135 2.11 -14.37 9.47
N ASP A 136 1.71 -15.60 9.20
CA ASP A 136 2.62 -16.75 9.18
C ASP A 136 3.67 -16.65 8.05
N LYS A 137 3.40 -15.89 7.01
CA LYS A 137 4.31 -15.73 5.89
C LYS A 137 5.31 -14.58 6.09
N PHE A 138 5.07 -13.73 7.05
CA PHE A 138 5.88 -12.54 7.26
C PHE A 138 7.36 -12.85 7.50
N PRO A 139 7.76 -13.79 8.37
CA PRO A 139 9.18 -14.04 8.59
C PRO A 139 9.93 -14.44 7.32
N ARG A 140 9.32 -15.29 6.48
CA ARG A 140 9.94 -15.70 5.22
C ARG A 140 10.06 -14.53 4.24
N TRP A 141 9.01 -13.72 4.15
CA TRP A 141 9.04 -12.54 3.29
C TRP A 141 10.13 -11.57 3.73
N LEU A 142 10.24 -11.33 5.04
CA LEU A 142 11.24 -10.43 5.58
C LEU A 142 12.67 -10.89 5.25
N GLN A 143 12.90 -12.20 5.24
CA GLN A 143 14.21 -12.75 4.88
C GLN A 143 14.51 -12.60 3.39
N SER A 144 13.50 -12.47 2.55
CA SER A 144 13.66 -12.41 1.08
C SER A 144 13.93 -11.01 0.54
N ILE A 145 13.74 -10.00 1.34
CA ILE A 145 13.89 -8.62 0.87
C ILE A 145 15.26 -8.04 1.13
#